data_af4f582179b6d3ef17289e31bcf804e1
#
_entry.id   af4f582179b6d3ef17289e31bcf804e1
#
_cell.length_a   1.000
_cell.length_b   1.000
_cell.length_c   1.000
_cell.angle_alpha   90.00
_cell.angle_beta   90.00
_cell.angle_gamma   90.00
#
_symmetry.space_group_name_H-M   'P 1'
#
loop_
_entity.id
_entity.type
_entity.pdbx_description
1 polymer ?
#
loop_
_entity_poly.entity_id
_entity_poly.type
_entity_poly.pdbx_seq_one_letter_code
_entity_poly.pdbx_strand_id
1 'polypeptide(L)'
;MGLEADRTWMARALAEAERGRGFVEPNPMVGAVLVRDGRAVGVGGHARFGGPHAEVVALGRAGDLARGSTLYVTLEPCCHHGKTPPCSEALLDAGIARVVAAMRDPFPKVDGGGLTRLRSAGVEVEAGLMADEAARLNGPYLKRLATGLPYVTAKWAMTLDGKTATASGDSRWISGPRSRTLVHEVRGRMDAILAGIGTVLADDPMLTARPPGPRTPARVVLDGSARLPLDGRLARSAREIPVWVAVTDRAPEDRRRALEALGCEVLAFPGEGPVPVVPLLQELARRGVINLLVEGGGTVLGAFLDAGSVDEVDVFLAPVIEGGSHSFGPARGRGAPTMGEALRLENREVALVDADVRIRGTLPAPWRSAFQLDE
;
A
#
# COMPACT_ATOMS: atom_id res chain seq x y z
N MET A 1 -20.45 21.76 16.73
CA MET A 1 -19.28 22.50 16.16
C MET A 1 -19.54 22.75 14.70
N GLY A 2 -18.98 23.80 14.08
CA GLY A 2 -19.18 24.02 12.64
C GLY A 2 -18.36 23.04 11.80
N LEU A 3 -18.76 22.82 10.55
CA LEU A 3 -18.16 21.86 9.60
C LEU A 3 -16.63 22.01 9.47
N GLU A 4 -16.09 23.21 9.52
CA GLU A 4 -14.65 23.48 9.43
C GLU A 4 -13.89 22.96 10.66
N ALA A 5 -14.45 23.09 11.85
CA ALA A 5 -13.88 22.52 13.06
C ALA A 5 -13.89 20.98 13.03
N ASP A 6 -14.99 20.38 12.53
CA ASP A 6 -15.11 18.93 12.38
C ASP A 6 -14.07 18.40 11.38
N ARG A 7 -13.84 19.09 10.25
CA ARG A 7 -12.76 18.74 9.31
C ARG A 7 -11.37 18.80 9.93
N THR A 8 -11.11 19.79 10.78
CA THR A 8 -9.82 19.92 11.47
C THR A 8 -9.56 18.73 12.41
N TRP A 9 -10.57 18.27 13.14
CA TRP A 9 -10.43 17.13 14.03
C TRP A 9 -10.34 15.81 13.27
N MET A 10 -11.09 15.66 12.18
CA MET A 10 -11.00 14.49 11.32
C MET A 10 -9.62 14.41 10.62
N ALA A 11 -9.08 15.52 10.14
CA ALA A 11 -7.72 15.56 9.59
C ALA A 11 -6.66 15.11 10.62
N ARG A 12 -6.85 15.48 11.91
CA ARG A 12 -5.98 15.00 12.99
C ARG A 12 -6.14 13.50 13.21
N ALA A 13 -7.35 12.96 13.14
CA ALA A 13 -7.60 11.53 13.24
C ALA A 13 -6.94 10.75 12.08
N LEU A 14 -7.03 11.27 10.85
CA LEU A 14 -6.36 10.70 9.68
C LEU A 14 -4.83 10.70 9.83
N ALA A 15 -4.25 11.79 10.34
CA ALA A 15 -2.82 11.86 10.61
C ALA A 15 -2.36 10.85 11.68
N GLU A 16 -3.21 10.59 12.68
CA GLU A 16 -2.92 9.57 13.70
C GLU A 16 -3.05 8.16 13.14
N ALA A 17 -4.02 7.90 12.25
CA ALA A 17 -4.20 6.64 11.55
C ALA A 17 -2.98 6.29 10.67
N GLU A 18 -2.44 7.27 9.95
CA GLU A 18 -1.26 7.09 9.06
C GLU A 18 -0.03 6.53 9.80
N ARG A 19 0.11 6.77 11.10
CA ARG A 19 1.21 6.22 11.91
C ARG A 19 1.19 4.70 12.01
N GLY A 20 0.04 4.08 11.74
CA GLY A 20 -0.13 2.62 11.72
C GLY A 20 0.41 1.96 10.45
N ARG A 21 0.78 2.73 9.42
CA ARG A 21 1.22 2.21 8.13
C ARG A 21 2.42 1.28 8.24
N GLY A 22 2.27 0.06 7.72
CA GLY A 22 3.28 -0.99 7.79
C GLY A 22 3.26 -1.82 9.08
N PHE A 23 2.49 -1.41 10.10
CA PHE A 23 2.41 -2.10 11.39
C PHE A 23 1.07 -2.81 11.62
N VAL A 24 -0.01 -2.30 11.05
CA VAL A 24 -1.38 -2.75 11.38
C VAL A 24 -1.92 -3.79 10.42
N GLU A 25 -1.42 -3.87 9.19
CA GLU A 25 -1.93 -4.80 8.20
C GLU A 25 -1.88 -6.27 8.68
N PRO A 26 -2.91 -7.05 8.45
CA PRO A 26 -4.03 -6.87 7.51
C PRO A 26 -5.18 -5.98 7.99
N ASN A 27 -5.11 -5.40 9.19
CA ASN A 27 -6.13 -4.51 9.71
C ASN A 27 -6.09 -3.15 8.99
N PRO A 28 -7.20 -2.40 8.97
CA PRO A 28 -7.21 -1.02 8.49
C PRO A 28 -6.40 -0.10 9.42
N MET A 29 -5.90 0.98 8.85
CA MET A 29 -5.35 2.10 9.60
C MET A 29 -6.49 2.93 10.16
N VAL A 30 -6.58 3.03 11.49
CA VAL A 30 -7.64 3.77 12.17
C VAL A 30 -7.04 4.76 13.15
N GLY A 31 -7.56 5.98 13.14
CA GLY A 31 -7.27 7.02 14.11
C GLY A 31 -8.54 7.58 14.72
N ALA A 32 -8.44 7.99 15.96
CA ALA A 32 -9.55 8.51 16.77
C ALA A 32 -9.14 9.73 17.58
N VAL A 33 -10.00 10.74 17.63
CA VAL A 33 -9.82 11.94 18.42
C VAL A 33 -11.11 12.23 19.20
N LEU A 34 -11.01 12.27 20.53
CA LEU A 34 -12.09 12.70 21.42
C LEU A 34 -11.95 14.19 21.70
N VAL A 35 -13.02 14.94 21.48
CA VAL A 35 -13.06 16.39 21.64
C VAL A 35 -14.16 16.78 22.62
N ARG A 36 -13.80 17.58 23.61
CA ARG A 36 -14.74 18.19 24.58
C ARG A 36 -14.42 19.68 24.74
N ASP A 37 -15.43 20.52 24.71
CA ASP A 37 -15.29 21.97 24.86
C ASP A 37 -14.23 22.58 23.90
N GLY A 38 -14.20 22.10 22.65
CA GLY A 38 -13.26 22.57 21.61
C GLY A 38 -11.80 22.13 21.83
N ARG A 39 -11.52 21.18 22.73
CA ARG A 39 -10.18 20.66 23.02
C ARG A 39 -10.12 19.15 22.85
N ALA A 40 -9.02 18.66 22.30
CA ALA A 40 -8.77 17.22 22.25
C ALA A 40 -8.45 16.71 23.66
N VAL A 41 -9.29 15.81 24.18
CA VAL A 41 -9.13 15.17 25.49
C VAL A 41 -8.54 13.77 25.38
N GLY A 42 -8.65 13.12 24.22
CA GLY A 42 -8.05 11.81 23.94
C GLY A 42 -7.71 11.67 22.47
N VAL A 43 -6.57 11.11 22.15
CA VAL A 43 -6.13 10.84 20.77
C VAL A 43 -5.59 9.43 20.71
N GLY A 44 -6.02 8.62 19.75
CA GLY A 44 -5.61 7.23 19.60
C GLY A 44 -5.41 6.83 18.16
N GLY A 45 -4.47 5.92 17.92
CA GLY A 45 -4.27 5.24 16.64
C GLY A 45 -4.16 3.75 16.86
N HIS A 46 -4.63 2.96 15.89
CA HIS A 46 -4.31 1.54 15.86
C HIS A 46 -2.83 1.39 15.50
N ALA A 47 -2.00 1.07 16.48
CA ALA A 47 -0.55 1.16 16.33
C ALA A 47 0.11 -0.11 15.77
N ARG A 48 -0.53 -1.29 15.92
CA ARG A 48 0.01 -2.57 15.45
C ARG A 48 -1.09 -3.64 15.36
N PHE A 49 -0.90 -4.58 14.47
CA PHE A 49 -1.78 -5.76 14.35
C PHE A 49 -1.97 -6.48 15.69
N GLY A 50 -3.22 -6.77 16.05
CA GLY A 50 -3.59 -7.41 17.32
C GLY A 50 -3.50 -6.51 18.55
N GLY A 51 -3.11 -5.25 18.40
CA GLY A 51 -3.15 -4.25 19.47
C GLY A 51 -4.56 -3.65 19.67
N PRO A 52 -4.72 -2.74 20.66
CA PRO A 52 -5.99 -2.07 20.89
C PRO A 52 -6.40 -1.20 19.68
N HIS A 53 -7.71 -1.06 19.46
CA HIS A 53 -8.26 -0.18 18.45
C HIS A 53 -8.08 1.29 18.83
N ALA A 54 -8.12 2.17 17.84
CA ALA A 54 -7.87 3.61 18.05
C ALA A 54 -8.82 4.26 19.04
N GLU A 55 -10.11 3.86 19.01
CA GLU A 55 -11.14 4.34 19.93
C GLU A 55 -10.81 3.99 21.37
N VAL A 56 -10.40 2.74 21.64
CA VAL A 56 -10.02 2.27 22.97
C VAL A 56 -8.79 3.03 23.50
N VAL A 57 -7.82 3.29 22.62
CA VAL A 57 -6.64 4.09 22.98
C VAL A 57 -7.04 5.54 23.31
N ALA A 58 -7.92 6.14 22.48
CA ALA A 58 -8.40 7.50 22.72
C ALA A 58 -9.20 7.61 24.01
N LEU A 59 -10.10 6.65 24.30
CA LEU A 59 -10.88 6.57 25.55
C LEU A 59 -9.98 6.44 26.77
N GLY A 60 -8.98 5.55 26.72
CA GLY A 60 -8.04 5.38 27.84
C GLY A 60 -7.22 6.63 28.14
N ARG A 61 -6.94 7.46 27.14
CA ARG A 61 -6.24 8.75 27.32
C ARG A 61 -7.16 9.85 27.82
N ALA A 62 -8.43 9.82 27.44
CA ALA A 62 -9.42 10.81 27.88
C ALA A 62 -9.89 10.59 29.31
N GLY A 63 -9.96 9.33 29.77
CA GLY A 63 -10.52 9.00 31.08
C GLY A 63 -11.93 9.56 31.23
N ASP A 64 -12.23 10.19 32.38
CA ASP A 64 -13.55 10.78 32.68
C ASP A 64 -13.96 11.93 31.75
N LEU A 65 -13.02 12.55 31.07
CA LEU A 65 -13.28 13.59 30.09
C LEU A 65 -13.94 13.05 28.78
N ALA A 66 -13.96 11.74 28.60
CA ALA A 66 -14.65 11.11 27.48
C ALA A 66 -16.16 11.32 27.50
N ARG A 67 -16.76 11.35 28.71
CA ARG A 67 -18.20 11.53 28.88
C ARG A 67 -18.68 12.87 28.31
N GLY A 68 -19.68 12.79 27.40
CA GLY A 68 -20.24 13.97 26.73
C GLY A 68 -19.34 14.56 25.64
N SER A 69 -18.24 13.90 25.28
CA SER A 69 -17.36 14.33 24.18
C SER A 69 -17.89 13.93 22.79
N THR A 70 -17.31 14.52 21.74
CA THR A 70 -17.46 14.11 20.35
C THR A 70 -16.26 13.26 19.93
N LEU A 71 -16.51 12.08 19.37
CA LEU A 71 -15.50 11.23 18.74
C LEU A 71 -15.41 11.53 17.24
N TYR A 72 -14.21 11.80 16.74
CA TYR A 72 -13.85 11.77 15.33
C TYR A 72 -13.05 10.51 15.07
N VAL A 73 -13.51 9.65 14.17
CA VAL A 73 -12.88 8.36 13.87
C VAL A 73 -12.82 8.15 12.37
N THR A 74 -11.70 7.66 11.89
CA THR A 74 -11.45 7.53 10.44
C THR A 74 -12.18 6.36 9.78
N LEU A 75 -12.69 5.40 10.56
CA LEU A 75 -13.45 4.25 10.11
C LEU A 75 -14.53 3.92 11.15
N GLU A 76 -15.64 3.38 10.71
CA GLU A 76 -16.74 2.95 11.57
C GLU A 76 -16.27 2.12 12.76
N PRO A 77 -16.69 2.42 14.01
CA PRO A 77 -16.40 1.61 15.19
C PRO A 77 -16.97 0.19 15.07
N CYS A 78 -16.16 -0.81 15.34
CA CYS A 78 -16.59 -2.21 15.23
C CYS A 78 -17.73 -2.56 16.21
N CYS A 79 -18.64 -3.46 15.79
CA CYS A 79 -19.82 -3.92 16.54
C CYS A 79 -19.83 -5.42 16.84
N HIS A 80 -18.78 -6.15 16.47
CA HIS A 80 -18.65 -7.57 16.68
C HIS A 80 -17.58 -7.91 17.71
N HIS A 81 -17.79 -8.96 18.47
CA HIS A 81 -16.77 -9.50 19.36
C HIS A 81 -15.67 -10.19 18.54
N GLY A 82 -14.44 -9.68 18.68
CA GLY A 82 -13.25 -10.28 18.14
C GLY A 82 -12.34 -10.79 19.26
N LYS A 83 -11.07 -10.43 19.20
CA LYS A 83 -10.12 -10.63 20.32
C LYS A 83 -10.36 -9.65 21.47
N THR A 84 -11.06 -8.57 21.22
CA THR A 84 -11.46 -7.53 22.17
C THR A 84 -12.97 -7.27 22.08
N PRO A 85 -13.60 -6.71 23.13
CA PRO A 85 -14.99 -6.24 23.05
C PRO A 85 -15.16 -5.20 21.91
N PRO A 86 -16.38 -5.04 21.37
CA PRO A 86 -16.67 -4.07 20.32
C PRO A 86 -16.38 -2.64 20.75
N CYS A 87 -15.79 -1.83 19.86
CA CYS A 87 -15.55 -0.42 20.16
C CYS A 87 -16.85 0.36 20.37
N SER A 88 -17.94 -0.01 19.67
CA SER A 88 -19.25 0.59 19.89
C SER A 88 -19.76 0.44 21.33
N GLU A 89 -19.50 -0.69 22.00
CA GLU A 89 -19.83 -0.88 23.42
C GLU A 89 -18.98 0.03 24.32
N ALA A 90 -17.67 0.03 24.11
CA ALA A 90 -16.77 0.87 24.89
C ALA A 90 -17.12 2.38 24.78
N LEU A 91 -17.58 2.82 23.62
CA LEU A 91 -18.03 4.20 23.39
C LEU A 91 -19.31 4.52 24.16
N LEU A 92 -20.28 3.58 24.18
CA LEU A 92 -21.53 3.71 24.93
C LEU A 92 -21.27 3.76 26.43
N ASP A 93 -20.46 2.86 26.95
CA ASP A 93 -20.08 2.79 28.38
C ASP A 93 -19.37 4.09 28.82
N ALA A 94 -18.54 4.67 27.95
CA ALA A 94 -17.88 5.94 28.21
C ALA A 94 -18.82 7.15 28.15
N GLY A 95 -20.05 6.99 27.64
CA GLY A 95 -21.05 8.03 27.52
C GLY A 95 -20.70 9.11 26.50
N ILE A 96 -20.21 8.71 25.31
CA ILE A 96 -19.93 9.62 24.20
C ILE A 96 -21.23 10.23 23.69
N ALA A 97 -21.27 11.54 23.46
CA ALA A 97 -22.46 12.24 23.02
C ALA A 97 -22.64 12.24 21.49
N ARG A 98 -21.55 12.35 20.74
CA ARG A 98 -21.55 12.43 19.27
C ARG A 98 -20.40 11.63 18.66
N VAL A 99 -20.64 10.97 17.52
CA VAL A 99 -19.62 10.27 16.73
C VAL A 99 -19.67 10.79 15.30
N VAL A 100 -18.52 11.24 14.80
CA VAL A 100 -18.29 11.61 13.39
C VAL A 100 -17.33 10.59 12.81
N ALA A 101 -17.82 9.72 11.91
CA ALA A 101 -17.02 8.73 11.22
C ALA A 101 -16.66 9.22 9.81
N ALA A 102 -15.41 9.06 9.39
CA ALA A 102 -15.03 9.44 8.03
C ALA A 102 -15.69 8.53 7.01
N MET A 103 -15.73 7.23 7.25
CA MET A 103 -16.39 6.28 6.35
C MET A 103 -16.98 5.09 7.11
N ARG A 104 -17.95 4.45 6.49
CA ARG A 104 -18.49 3.15 6.90
C ARG A 104 -17.44 2.07 6.66
N ASP A 105 -17.36 1.07 7.52
CA ASP A 105 -16.51 -0.09 7.29
C ASP A 105 -17.23 -1.10 6.40
N PRO A 106 -16.74 -1.38 5.19
CA PRO A 106 -17.38 -2.35 4.28
C PRO A 106 -17.12 -3.81 4.67
N PHE A 107 -16.46 -4.07 5.80
CA PHE A 107 -16.24 -5.42 6.27
C PHE A 107 -17.58 -6.08 6.65
N PRO A 108 -17.94 -7.26 6.10
CA PRO A 108 -19.27 -7.84 6.25
C PRO A 108 -19.77 -8.07 7.69
N LYS A 109 -18.86 -8.10 8.67
CA LYS A 109 -19.20 -8.23 10.10
C LYS A 109 -19.47 -6.90 10.79
N VAL A 110 -19.17 -5.78 10.13
CA VAL A 110 -19.39 -4.41 10.64
C VAL A 110 -20.48 -3.73 9.81
N ASP A 111 -20.20 -3.41 8.59
CA ASP A 111 -21.08 -2.97 7.50
C ASP A 111 -22.27 -2.09 7.93
N GLY A 112 -21.99 -1.00 8.66
CA GLY A 112 -22.98 -0.07 9.19
C GLY A 112 -23.58 -0.46 10.56
N GLY A 113 -23.27 -1.67 11.06
CA GLY A 113 -23.81 -2.16 12.34
C GLY A 113 -23.31 -1.37 13.56
N GLY A 114 -22.08 -0.87 13.51
CA GLY A 114 -21.50 -0.05 14.58
C GLY A 114 -22.19 1.32 14.70
N LEU A 115 -22.35 2.01 13.57
CA LEU A 115 -23.05 3.30 13.51
C LEU A 115 -24.53 3.14 13.89
N THR A 116 -25.19 2.08 13.42
CA THR A 116 -26.58 1.78 13.75
C THR A 116 -26.75 1.54 15.26
N ARG A 117 -25.85 0.76 15.88
CA ARG A 117 -25.88 0.51 17.32
C ARG A 117 -25.75 1.77 18.14
N LEU A 118 -24.82 2.66 17.77
CA LEU A 118 -24.62 3.95 18.44
C LEU A 118 -25.86 4.85 18.32
N ARG A 119 -26.45 4.97 17.10
CA ARG A 119 -27.68 5.74 16.90
C ARG A 119 -28.85 5.20 17.73
N SER A 120 -29.04 3.88 17.76
CA SER A 120 -30.13 3.23 18.53
C SER A 120 -30.00 3.46 20.04
N ALA A 121 -28.78 3.73 20.52
CA ALA A 121 -28.52 4.05 21.93
C ALA A 121 -28.59 5.58 22.23
N GLY A 122 -29.00 6.41 21.26
CA GLY A 122 -29.18 7.85 21.44
C GLY A 122 -27.93 8.71 21.21
N VAL A 123 -26.83 8.13 20.68
CA VAL A 123 -25.65 8.89 20.28
C VAL A 123 -25.93 9.59 18.96
N GLU A 124 -25.57 10.87 18.85
CA GLU A 124 -25.61 11.60 17.57
C GLU A 124 -24.52 11.04 16.66
N VAL A 125 -24.87 10.58 15.44
CA VAL A 125 -23.93 9.91 14.54
C VAL A 125 -24.00 10.49 13.12
N GLU A 126 -22.86 11.00 12.68
CA GLU A 126 -22.62 11.45 11.30
C GLU A 126 -21.55 10.56 10.65
N ALA A 127 -21.64 10.39 9.32
CA ALA A 127 -20.66 9.66 8.51
C ALA A 127 -20.44 10.38 7.19
N GLY A 128 -19.30 10.14 6.54
CA GLY A 128 -18.96 10.71 5.24
C GLY A 128 -17.94 11.85 5.28
N LEU A 129 -17.63 12.39 6.45
CA LEU A 129 -16.69 13.52 6.56
C LEU A 129 -15.25 13.08 6.21
N MET A 130 -14.72 13.60 5.08
CA MET A 130 -13.39 13.23 4.54
C MET A 130 -13.30 11.74 4.19
N ALA A 131 -14.37 11.18 3.64
CA ALA A 131 -14.47 9.76 3.28
C ALA A 131 -13.40 9.36 2.24
N ASP A 132 -13.16 10.21 1.25
CA ASP A 132 -12.16 9.96 0.21
C ASP A 132 -10.73 9.86 0.78
N GLU A 133 -10.39 10.72 1.74
CA GLU A 133 -9.10 10.68 2.42
C GLU A 133 -8.95 9.39 3.25
N ALA A 134 -10.00 9.00 3.95
CA ALA A 134 -10.02 7.75 4.72
C ALA A 134 -9.93 6.51 3.83
N ALA A 135 -10.64 6.51 2.71
CA ALA A 135 -10.59 5.43 1.72
C ALA A 135 -9.21 5.32 1.05
N ARG A 136 -8.59 6.45 0.70
CA ARG A 136 -7.22 6.45 0.17
C ARG A 136 -6.22 5.89 1.18
N LEU A 137 -6.32 6.32 2.42
CA LEU A 137 -5.49 5.81 3.51
C LEU A 137 -5.59 4.30 3.62
N ASN A 138 -6.81 3.77 3.54
CA ASN A 138 -7.13 2.35 3.68
C ASN A 138 -7.21 1.59 2.34
N GLY A 139 -6.65 2.13 1.25
CA GLY A 139 -6.65 1.49 -0.06
C GLY A 139 -6.25 0.00 -0.06
N PRO A 140 -5.16 -0.40 0.62
CA PRO A 140 -4.76 -1.81 0.71
C PRO A 140 -5.81 -2.71 1.37
N TYR A 141 -6.43 -2.24 2.45
CA TYR A 141 -7.51 -2.95 3.15
C TYR A 141 -8.75 -3.11 2.26
N LEU A 142 -9.19 -2.01 1.65
CA LEU A 142 -10.37 -1.98 0.78
C LEU A 142 -10.19 -2.84 -0.46
N LYS A 143 -9.05 -2.75 -1.13
CA LYS A 143 -8.76 -3.60 -2.30
C LYS A 143 -8.81 -5.08 -1.95
N ARG A 144 -8.20 -5.46 -0.82
CA ARG A 144 -8.23 -6.84 -0.36
C ARG A 144 -9.66 -7.32 -0.10
N LEU A 145 -10.52 -6.50 0.51
CA LEU A 145 -11.93 -6.84 0.72
C LEU A 145 -12.68 -7.02 -0.60
N ALA A 146 -12.48 -6.12 -1.56
CA ALA A 146 -13.20 -6.13 -2.82
C ALA A 146 -12.76 -7.25 -3.76
N THR A 147 -11.45 -7.57 -3.80
CA THR A 147 -10.87 -8.41 -4.85
C THR A 147 -10.11 -9.64 -4.34
N GLY A 148 -9.75 -9.65 -3.06
CA GLY A 148 -8.82 -10.63 -2.51
C GLY A 148 -7.36 -10.44 -2.94
N LEU A 149 -7.02 -9.43 -3.77
CA LEU A 149 -5.69 -9.21 -4.33
C LEU A 149 -4.88 -8.17 -3.54
N PRO A 150 -3.53 -8.19 -3.67
CA PRO A 150 -2.67 -7.17 -3.09
C PRO A 150 -2.89 -5.79 -3.69
N TYR A 151 -2.63 -4.75 -2.91
CA TYR A 151 -2.49 -3.38 -3.39
C TYR A 151 -1.12 -3.20 -4.01
N VAL A 152 -1.08 -2.75 -5.26
CA VAL A 152 0.13 -2.67 -6.07
C VAL A 152 0.56 -1.23 -6.24
N THR A 153 1.72 -0.90 -5.67
CA THR A 153 2.40 0.37 -5.91
C THR A 153 3.50 0.16 -6.95
N ALA A 154 3.39 0.82 -8.09
CA ALA A 154 4.44 0.83 -9.12
C ALA A 154 5.38 2.00 -8.88
N LYS A 155 6.68 1.72 -8.74
CA LYS A 155 7.69 2.74 -8.45
C LYS A 155 8.79 2.72 -9.50
N TRP A 156 9.15 3.91 -9.98
CA TRP A 156 10.35 4.08 -10.81
C TRP A 156 11.01 5.45 -10.59
N ALA A 157 12.26 5.56 -11.03
CA ALA A 157 12.94 6.83 -11.18
C ALA A 157 13.29 7.01 -12.66
N MET A 158 13.22 8.24 -13.17
CA MET A 158 13.55 8.55 -14.56
C MET A 158 14.19 9.93 -14.68
N THR A 159 14.90 10.13 -15.78
CA THR A 159 15.41 11.43 -16.19
C THR A 159 14.27 12.36 -16.64
N LEU A 160 14.55 13.65 -16.82
CA LEU A 160 13.56 14.63 -17.29
C LEU A 160 12.99 14.27 -18.66
N ASP A 161 13.76 13.64 -19.51
CA ASP A 161 13.36 13.13 -20.84
C ASP A 161 12.86 11.67 -20.81
N GLY A 162 12.50 11.15 -19.61
CA GLY A 162 11.76 9.90 -19.43
C GLY A 162 12.60 8.61 -19.58
N LYS A 163 13.90 8.65 -19.28
CA LYS A 163 14.77 7.48 -19.39
C LYS A 163 15.06 6.87 -18.02
N THR A 164 15.15 5.56 -17.96
CA THR A 164 15.46 4.78 -16.75
C THR A 164 16.85 4.14 -16.77
N ALA A 165 17.49 4.13 -17.91
CA ALA A 165 18.88 3.73 -18.12
C ALA A 165 19.35 4.21 -19.48
N THR A 166 20.67 4.35 -19.64
CA THR A 166 21.31 4.63 -20.94
C THR A 166 21.18 3.45 -21.89
N ALA A 167 21.55 3.64 -23.14
CA ALA A 167 21.59 2.56 -24.16
C ALA A 167 22.51 1.39 -23.75
N SER A 168 23.58 1.66 -22.97
CA SER A 168 24.49 0.63 -22.43
C SER A 168 23.93 -0.06 -21.19
N GLY A 169 22.78 0.38 -20.63
CA GLY A 169 22.17 -0.16 -19.43
C GLY A 169 22.63 0.49 -18.13
N ASP A 170 23.48 1.52 -18.17
CA ASP A 170 23.86 2.25 -16.96
C ASP A 170 22.66 3.07 -16.45
N SER A 171 22.35 2.91 -15.15
CA SER A 171 21.21 3.56 -14.46
C SER A 171 21.63 4.25 -13.16
N ARG A 172 22.91 4.27 -12.81
CA ARG A 172 23.38 4.72 -11.50
C ARG A 172 24.13 6.05 -11.58
N TRP A 173 23.62 7.12 -10.94
CA TRP A 173 22.35 7.22 -10.19
C TRP A 173 21.47 8.26 -10.87
N ILE A 174 20.24 7.89 -11.21
CA ILE A 174 19.26 8.83 -11.78
C ILE A 174 18.78 9.76 -10.67
N SER A 175 18.23 9.21 -9.58
CA SER A 175 17.66 9.99 -8.48
C SER A 175 18.68 10.28 -7.36
N GLY A 176 18.47 11.41 -6.67
CA GLY A 176 19.31 11.89 -5.58
C GLY A 176 19.30 10.99 -4.33
N PRO A 177 20.22 11.22 -3.37
CA PRO A 177 20.34 10.43 -2.15
C PRO A 177 19.06 10.43 -1.30
N ARG A 178 18.39 11.58 -1.17
CA ARG A 178 17.16 11.71 -0.38
C ARG A 178 16.02 10.91 -0.99
N SER A 179 15.87 10.95 -2.32
CA SER A 179 14.88 10.11 -3.03
C SER A 179 15.10 8.61 -2.78
N ARG A 180 16.36 8.15 -2.81
CA ARG A 180 16.70 6.75 -2.49
C ARG A 180 16.39 6.40 -1.04
N THR A 181 16.58 7.32 -0.08
CA THR A 181 16.17 7.13 1.30
C THR A 181 14.66 6.92 1.41
N LEU A 182 13.85 7.75 0.76
CA LEU A 182 12.39 7.58 0.72
C LEU A 182 11.97 6.25 0.11
N VAL A 183 12.65 5.78 -0.94
CA VAL A 183 12.40 4.43 -1.50
C VAL A 183 12.67 3.34 -0.46
N HIS A 184 13.72 3.44 0.34
CA HIS A 184 13.97 2.49 1.41
C HIS A 184 12.92 2.57 2.53
N GLU A 185 12.41 3.74 2.85
CA GLU A 185 11.28 3.91 3.79
C GLU A 185 10.01 3.23 3.25
N VAL A 186 9.71 3.38 1.95
CA VAL A 186 8.59 2.68 1.30
C VAL A 186 8.79 1.17 1.36
N ARG A 187 9.96 0.67 0.97
CA ARG A 187 10.30 -0.78 1.03
C ARG A 187 10.06 -1.38 2.40
N GLY A 188 10.45 -0.66 3.45
CA GLY A 188 10.31 -1.13 4.84
C GLY A 188 8.88 -1.27 5.34
N ARG A 189 7.89 -0.86 4.55
CA ARG A 189 6.45 -0.96 4.86
C ARG A 189 5.71 -1.98 3.98
N MET A 190 6.40 -2.59 3.01
CA MET A 190 5.83 -3.53 2.06
C MET A 190 5.89 -4.96 2.55
N ASP A 191 4.96 -5.80 2.09
CA ASP A 191 4.99 -7.25 2.32
C ASP A 191 5.89 -7.94 1.31
N ALA A 192 5.93 -7.42 0.07
CA ALA A 192 6.81 -7.94 -0.97
C ALA A 192 7.30 -6.81 -1.89
N ILE A 193 8.52 -7.01 -2.43
CA ILE A 193 9.12 -6.18 -3.48
C ILE A 193 9.36 -7.05 -4.70
N LEU A 194 8.87 -6.61 -5.85
CA LEU A 194 8.94 -7.35 -7.10
C LEU A 194 9.82 -6.62 -8.11
N ALA A 195 10.72 -7.37 -8.75
CA ALA A 195 11.51 -6.93 -9.88
C ALA A 195 11.56 -7.98 -10.99
N GLY A 196 11.78 -7.55 -12.23
CA GLY A 196 12.03 -8.46 -13.34
C GLY A 196 13.47 -8.95 -13.36
N ILE A 197 13.69 -10.13 -13.93
CA ILE A 197 15.02 -10.73 -14.05
C ILE A 197 16.02 -9.82 -14.80
N GLY A 198 15.57 -9.01 -15.75
CA GLY A 198 16.45 -8.06 -16.44
C GLY A 198 17.10 -7.05 -15.48
N THR A 199 16.33 -6.51 -14.53
CA THR A 199 16.82 -5.63 -13.49
C THR A 199 17.78 -6.36 -12.55
N VAL A 200 17.45 -7.61 -12.20
CA VAL A 200 18.31 -8.42 -11.31
C VAL A 200 19.67 -8.72 -11.95
N LEU A 201 19.68 -9.05 -13.25
CA LEU A 201 20.92 -9.31 -13.99
C LEU A 201 21.79 -8.07 -14.15
N ALA A 202 21.16 -6.89 -14.33
CA ALA A 202 21.89 -5.63 -14.49
C ALA A 202 22.47 -5.08 -13.17
N ASP A 203 21.70 -5.19 -12.08
CA ASP A 203 22.01 -4.45 -10.85
C ASP A 203 22.46 -5.32 -9.67
N ASP A 204 22.25 -6.63 -9.71
CA ASP A 204 22.40 -7.57 -8.59
C ASP A 204 21.85 -6.98 -7.27
N PRO A 205 20.57 -6.59 -7.25
CA PRO A 205 20.01 -5.83 -6.12
C PRO A 205 19.70 -6.75 -4.94
N MET A 206 19.70 -6.20 -3.72
CA MET A 206 19.20 -6.89 -2.54
C MET A 206 17.67 -6.82 -2.38
N LEU A 207 17.00 -5.85 -2.97
CA LEU A 207 15.58 -5.56 -2.81
C LEU A 207 15.13 -5.51 -1.33
N THR A 208 15.92 -4.87 -0.49
CA THR A 208 15.66 -4.71 0.95
C THR A 208 15.54 -3.26 1.35
N ALA A 209 14.91 -2.99 2.48
CA ALA A 209 14.92 -1.69 3.13
C ALA A 209 16.26 -1.46 3.89
N ARG A 210 16.81 -0.26 3.82
CA ARG A 210 18.01 0.16 4.56
C ARG A 210 17.88 1.63 5.00
N PRO A 211 17.73 1.92 6.30
CA PRO A 211 17.63 0.96 7.41
C PRO A 211 16.38 0.06 7.32
N PRO A 212 16.34 -1.03 8.09
CA PRO A 212 15.15 -1.87 8.19
C PRO A 212 13.93 -1.06 8.65
N GLY A 213 12.78 -1.36 8.04
CA GLY A 213 11.48 -0.78 8.44
C GLY A 213 10.68 -1.72 9.34
N PRO A 214 9.38 -1.42 9.56
CA PRO A 214 8.50 -2.27 10.34
C PRO A 214 8.28 -3.67 9.74
N ARG A 215 8.55 -3.82 8.43
CA ARG A 215 8.42 -5.09 7.70
C ARG A 215 9.71 -5.48 7.02
N THR A 216 9.90 -6.80 6.88
CA THR A 216 10.93 -7.39 6.04
C THR A 216 10.25 -7.98 4.82
N PRO A 217 10.27 -7.29 3.67
CA PRO A 217 9.54 -7.72 2.47
C PRO A 217 10.13 -9.00 1.88
N ALA A 218 9.26 -9.90 1.42
CA ALA A 218 9.66 -10.97 0.51
C ALA A 218 10.14 -10.36 -0.82
N ARG A 219 11.12 -11.02 -1.45
CA ARG A 219 11.70 -10.54 -2.71
C ARG A 219 11.21 -11.40 -3.85
N VAL A 220 10.46 -10.82 -4.76
CA VAL A 220 9.83 -11.53 -5.89
C VAL A 220 10.59 -11.22 -7.17
N VAL A 221 11.00 -12.26 -7.88
CA VAL A 221 11.68 -12.11 -9.19
C VAL A 221 10.79 -12.71 -10.28
N LEU A 222 10.38 -11.89 -11.25
CA LEU A 222 9.74 -12.41 -12.47
C LEU A 222 10.80 -12.94 -13.42
N ASP A 223 10.91 -14.24 -13.51
CA ASP A 223 11.98 -14.94 -14.25
C ASP A 223 11.47 -16.20 -14.94
N GLY A 224 10.64 -16.04 -15.95
CA GLY A 224 9.99 -17.16 -16.64
C GLY A 224 10.90 -18.33 -17.03
N SER A 225 12.20 -18.13 -17.18
CA SER A 225 13.18 -19.14 -17.61
C SER A 225 14.23 -19.50 -16.54
N ALA A 226 14.02 -19.10 -15.27
CA ALA A 226 14.93 -19.40 -14.15
C ALA A 226 16.40 -18.97 -14.38
N ARG A 227 16.61 -17.76 -14.89
CA ARG A 227 17.94 -17.17 -15.18
C ARG A 227 18.61 -16.52 -13.98
N LEU A 228 17.92 -16.44 -12.81
CA LEU A 228 18.47 -15.84 -11.59
C LEU A 228 19.87 -16.41 -11.30
N PRO A 229 20.92 -15.57 -11.19
CA PRO A 229 22.27 -16.03 -10.88
C PRO A 229 22.32 -16.75 -9.54
N LEU A 230 22.88 -17.97 -9.52
CA LEU A 230 22.99 -18.77 -8.29
C LEU A 230 23.98 -18.16 -7.30
N ASP A 231 24.93 -17.39 -7.79
CA ASP A 231 25.93 -16.65 -7.02
C ASP A 231 25.52 -15.19 -6.77
N GLY A 232 24.36 -14.75 -7.27
CA GLY A 232 23.82 -13.42 -7.04
C GLY A 232 23.37 -13.18 -5.60
N ARG A 233 23.30 -11.92 -5.21
CA ARG A 233 22.97 -11.50 -3.82
C ARG A 233 21.60 -11.98 -3.36
N LEU A 234 20.59 -12.02 -4.26
CA LEU A 234 19.27 -12.55 -3.95
C LEU A 234 19.31 -14.02 -3.59
N ALA A 235 19.91 -14.85 -4.45
CA ALA A 235 19.99 -16.31 -4.23
C ALA A 235 20.78 -16.65 -2.96
N ARG A 236 21.94 -16.00 -2.75
CA ARG A 236 22.78 -16.23 -1.56
C ARG A 236 22.09 -15.89 -0.24
N SER A 237 21.19 -14.90 -0.23
CA SER A 237 20.47 -14.47 0.97
C SER A 237 19.06 -15.06 1.10
N ALA A 238 18.68 -16.03 0.26
CA ALA A 238 17.32 -16.57 0.23
C ALA A 238 16.92 -17.29 1.52
N ARG A 239 17.86 -17.85 2.26
CA ARG A 239 17.62 -18.50 3.57
C ARG A 239 17.39 -17.50 4.71
N GLU A 240 17.83 -16.25 4.56
CA GLU A 240 17.68 -15.18 5.56
C GLU A 240 16.40 -14.38 5.34
N ILE A 241 16.15 -14.01 4.10
CA ILE A 241 14.96 -13.24 3.68
C ILE A 241 14.35 -13.98 2.49
N PRO A 242 13.03 -14.26 2.47
CA PRO A 242 12.37 -15.02 1.41
C PRO A 242 12.64 -14.46 0.02
N VAL A 243 13.00 -15.33 -0.92
CA VAL A 243 13.09 -15.05 -2.36
C VAL A 243 12.14 -15.97 -3.09
N TRP A 244 11.17 -15.40 -3.77
CA TRP A 244 10.21 -16.13 -4.60
C TRP A 244 10.52 -15.87 -6.06
N VAL A 245 10.81 -16.93 -6.80
CA VAL A 245 11.17 -16.87 -8.23
C VAL A 245 9.97 -17.36 -9.03
N ALA A 246 9.28 -16.45 -9.69
CA ALA A 246 8.13 -16.77 -10.54
C ALA A 246 8.63 -17.24 -11.90
N VAL A 247 8.35 -18.50 -12.24
CA VAL A 247 8.80 -19.17 -13.47
C VAL A 247 7.63 -19.67 -14.30
N THR A 248 7.90 -20.04 -15.55
CA THR A 248 6.94 -20.70 -16.44
C THR A 248 7.52 -22.03 -16.92
N ASP A 249 6.81 -22.74 -17.80
CA ASP A 249 7.27 -24.03 -18.34
C ASP A 249 8.59 -23.93 -19.14
N ARG A 250 9.03 -22.71 -19.46
CA ARG A 250 10.36 -22.44 -20.05
C ARG A 250 11.52 -22.65 -19.10
N ALA A 251 11.27 -22.71 -17.79
CA ALA A 251 12.34 -22.87 -16.80
C ALA A 251 12.81 -24.32 -16.76
N PRO A 252 14.10 -24.61 -17.05
CA PRO A 252 14.65 -25.96 -16.94
C PRO A 252 14.56 -26.50 -15.51
N GLU A 253 14.28 -27.78 -15.37
CA GLU A 253 14.06 -28.43 -14.09
C GLU A 253 15.33 -28.41 -13.20
N ASP A 254 16.50 -28.59 -13.80
CA ASP A 254 17.77 -28.49 -13.10
C ASP A 254 18.01 -27.09 -12.50
N ARG A 255 17.59 -26.04 -13.22
CA ARG A 255 17.66 -24.65 -12.75
C ARG A 255 16.71 -24.40 -11.60
N ARG A 256 15.48 -24.92 -11.68
CA ARG A 256 14.49 -24.82 -10.58
C ARG A 256 15.04 -25.45 -9.31
N ARG A 257 15.55 -26.69 -9.39
CA ARG A 257 16.16 -27.42 -8.26
C ARG A 257 17.39 -26.70 -7.70
N ALA A 258 18.23 -26.13 -8.56
CA ALA A 258 19.39 -25.38 -8.10
C ALA A 258 19.01 -24.13 -7.29
N LEU A 259 17.96 -23.40 -7.67
CA LEU A 259 17.43 -22.27 -6.92
C LEU A 259 16.85 -22.72 -5.57
N GLU A 260 16.07 -23.79 -5.56
CA GLU A 260 15.47 -24.37 -4.34
C GLU A 260 16.55 -24.85 -3.36
N ALA A 261 17.62 -25.44 -3.84
CA ALA A 261 18.75 -25.87 -3.03
C ALA A 261 19.43 -24.69 -2.29
N LEU A 262 19.37 -23.48 -2.86
CA LEU A 262 19.87 -22.26 -2.22
C LEU A 262 18.87 -21.64 -1.22
N GLY A 263 17.62 -22.14 -1.18
CA GLY A 263 16.58 -21.64 -0.30
C GLY A 263 15.60 -20.67 -0.97
N CYS A 264 15.68 -20.50 -2.29
CA CYS A 264 14.64 -19.82 -3.04
C CYS A 264 13.37 -20.69 -3.12
N GLU A 265 12.20 -20.08 -3.13
CA GLU A 265 10.95 -20.76 -3.47
C GLU A 265 10.62 -20.51 -4.93
N VAL A 266 10.40 -21.59 -5.70
CA VAL A 266 10.03 -21.50 -7.10
C VAL A 266 8.51 -21.53 -7.25
N LEU A 267 7.93 -20.45 -7.81
CA LEU A 267 6.50 -20.32 -8.10
C LEU A 267 6.28 -20.62 -9.57
N ALA A 268 5.80 -21.81 -9.89
CA ALA A 268 5.59 -22.25 -11.26
C ALA A 268 4.20 -21.87 -11.78
N PHE A 269 4.16 -21.24 -12.95
CA PHE A 269 2.96 -20.91 -13.68
C PHE A 269 2.94 -21.63 -15.02
N PRO A 270 1.80 -22.23 -15.43
CA PRO A 270 1.73 -22.97 -16.66
C PRO A 270 1.89 -22.07 -17.89
N GLY A 271 2.42 -22.66 -18.98
CA GLY A 271 2.60 -22.01 -20.27
C GLY A 271 4.03 -21.54 -20.53
N GLU A 272 4.33 -21.27 -21.80
CA GLU A 272 5.65 -20.82 -22.28
C GLU A 272 5.75 -19.29 -22.43
N GLY A 273 4.70 -18.56 -22.11
CA GLY A 273 4.63 -17.10 -22.18
C GLY A 273 5.38 -16.41 -21.04
N PRO A 274 5.22 -15.10 -20.90
CA PRO A 274 5.65 -14.38 -19.70
C PRO A 274 4.83 -14.83 -18.48
N VAL A 275 5.39 -14.65 -17.26
CA VAL A 275 4.66 -14.91 -16.02
C VAL A 275 3.36 -14.10 -16.00
N PRO A 276 2.18 -14.74 -15.82
CA PRO A 276 0.91 -14.06 -15.88
C PRO A 276 0.67 -13.23 -14.61
N VAL A 277 0.35 -11.93 -14.79
CA VAL A 277 0.26 -10.96 -13.66
C VAL A 277 -0.84 -11.32 -12.68
N VAL A 278 -2.07 -11.59 -13.14
CA VAL A 278 -3.21 -11.83 -12.23
C VAL A 278 -3.04 -13.15 -11.45
N PRO A 279 -2.67 -14.28 -12.05
CA PRO A 279 -2.33 -15.50 -11.30
C PRO A 279 -1.19 -15.30 -10.29
N LEU A 280 -0.16 -14.52 -10.63
CA LEU A 280 0.89 -14.18 -9.68
C LEU A 280 0.34 -13.41 -8.48
N LEU A 281 -0.50 -12.38 -8.70
CA LEU A 281 -1.11 -11.61 -7.62
C LEU A 281 -2.00 -12.48 -6.72
N GLN A 282 -2.73 -13.44 -7.29
CA GLN A 282 -3.51 -14.41 -6.52
C GLN A 282 -2.62 -15.30 -5.64
N GLU A 283 -1.50 -15.77 -6.17
CA GLU A 283 -0.52 -16.55 -5.40
C GLU A 283 0.11 -15.71 -4.27
N LEU A 284 0.48 -14.46 -4.55
CA LEU A 284 1.00 -13.55 -3.53
C LEU A 284 -0.04 -13.26 -2.44
N ALA A 285 -1.31 -13.08 -2.82
CA ALA A 285 -2.42 -12.91 -1.87
C ALA A 285 -2.59 -14.13 -0.93
N ARG A 286 -2.51 -15.36 -1.48
CA ARG A 286 -2.54 -16.61 -0.68
C ARG A 286 -1.40 -16.68 0.32
N ARG A 287 -0.25 -16.08 0.00
CA ARG A 287 0.93 -15.95 0.88
C ARG A 287 0.81 -14.80 1.88
N GLY A 288 -0.31 -14.09 1.90
CA GLY A 288 -0.57 -13.01 2.84
C GLY A 288 -0.01 -11.65 2.44
N VAL A 289 0.44 -11.48 1.20
CA VAL A 289 0.87 -10.17 0.68
C VAL A 289 -0.36 -9.27 0.54
N ILE A 290 -0.28 -8.09 1.15
CA ILE A 290 -1.29 -7.03 1.09
C ILE A 290 -0.76 -5.84 0.31
N ASN A 291 0.49 -5.44 0.59
CA ASN A 291 1.18 -4.34 -0.06
C ASN A 291 2.33 -4.88 -0.91
N LEU A 292 2.21 -4.74 -2.23
CA LEU A 292 3.23 -5.13 -3.20
C LEU A 292 3.87 -3.89 -3.83
N LEU A 293 5.19 -3.78 -3.73
CA LEU A 293 5.97 -2.77 -4.46
C LEU A 293 6.56 -3.39 -5.74
N VAL A 294 6.22 -2.83 -6.88
CA VAL A 294 6.80 -3.21 -8.18
C VAL A 294 7.85 -2.17 -8.55
N GLU A 295 9.12 -2.57 -8.51
CA GLU A 295 10.25 -1.65 -8.72
C GLU A 295 10.94 -1.83 -10.07
N GLY A 296 10.39 -2.59 -10.95
CA GLY A 296 11.03 -2.49 -12.12
C GLY A 296 11.38 -3.47 -13.13
N GLY A 297 12.05 -2.90 -14.05
CA GLY A 297 12.18 -3.16 -15.45
C GLY A 297 10.93 -2.72 -16.20
N GLY A 298 11.13 -1.92 -17.25
CA GLY A 298 10.02 -1.37 -18.04
C GLY A 298 9.05 -2.43 -18.56
N THR A 299 9.52 -3.64 -18.83
CA THR A 299 8.67 -4.77 -19.25
C THR A 299 7.71 -5.23 -18.15
N VAL A 300 8.19 -5.28 -16.90
CA VAL A 300 7.36 -5.66 -15.75
C VAL A 300 6.32 -4.57 -15.47
N LEU A 301 6.75 -3.31 -15.40
CA LEU A 301 5.84 -2.18 -15.20
C LEU A 301 4.77 -2.12 -16.30
N GLY A 302 5.18 -2.29 -17.56
CA GLY A 302 4.24 -2.37 -18.69
C GLY A 302 3.24 -3.52 -18.57
N ALA A 303 3.68 -4.72 -18.18
CA ALA A 303 2.79 -5.86 -17.99
C ALA A 303 1.75 -5.62 -16.88
N PHE A 304 2.14 -5.00 -15.77
CA PHE A 304 1.22 -4.65 -14.68
C PHE A 304 0.22 -3.55 -15.09
N LEU A 305 0.67 -2.54 -15.84
CA LEU A 305 -0.21 -1.49 -16.38
C LEU A 305 -1.19 -2.06 -17.41
N ASP A 306 -0.71 -2.87 -18.36
CA ASP A 306 -1.54 -3.53 -19.37
C ASP A 306 -2.59 -4.49 -18.76
N ALA A 307 -2.30 -5.06 -17.58
CA ALA A 307 -3.22 -5.91 -16.83
C ALA A 307 -4.19 -5.12 -15.94
N GLY A 308 -4.11 -3.77 -15.91
CA GLY A 308 -4.92 -2.94 -15.01
C GLY A 308 -4.68 -3.27 -13.53
N SER A 309 -3.47 -3.71 -13.18
CA SER A 309 -3.15 -4.26 -11.88
C SER A 309 -2.35 -3.31 -10.99
N VAL A 310 -2.15 -2.06 -11.40
CA VAL A 310 -1.49 -1.01 -10.61
C VAL A 310 -2.54 -0.14 -9.96
N ASP A 311 -2.44 0.08 -8.65
CA ASP A 311 -3.35 0.93 -7.88
C ASP A 311 -2.78 2.32 -7.61
N GLU A 312 -1.48 2.39 -7.42
CA GLU A 312 -0.75 3.63 -7.10
C GLU A 312 0.58 3.67 -7.85
N VAL A 313 1.01 4.87 -8.21
CA VAL A 313 2.36 5.11 -8.72
C VAL A 313 3.15 6.01 -7.79
N ASP A 314 4.46 5.79 -7.72
CA ASP A 314 5.43 6.59 -6.95
C ASP A 314 6.65 6.85 -7.82
N VAL A 315 6.69 8.02 -8.45
CA VAL A 315 7.65 8.37 -9.50
C VAL A 315 8.62 9.43 -9.01
N PHE A 316 9.90 9.21 -9.26
CA PHE A 316 10.96 10.20 -9.02
C PHE A 316 11.48 10.68 -10.36
N LEU A 317 11.31 11.98 -10.64
CA LEU A 317 11.78 12.65 -11.83
C LEU A 317 13.03 13.45 -11.46
N ALA A 318 14.17 13.05 -12.01
CA ALA A 318 15.44 13.73 -11.77
C ALA A 318 15.66 14.84 -12.81
N PRO A 319 16.31 15.96 -12.44
CA PRO A 319 16.63 17.05 -13.35
C PRO A 319 17.87 16.73 -14.21
N VAL A 320 17.83 15.58 -14.88
CA VAL A 320 18.90 15.05 -15.74
C VAL A 320 18.30 14.75 -17.10
N ILE A 321 19.02 15.02 -18.17
CA ILE A 321 18.67 14.66 -19.55
C ILE A 321 19.70 13.64 -20.03
N GLU A 322 19.25 12.47 -20.44
CA GLU A 322 20.12 11.41 -21.00
C GLU A 322 20.19 11.49 -22.52
N GLY A 323 19.06 11.77 -23.18
CA GLY A 323 18.96 11.79 -24.64
C GLY A 323 18.90 10.38 -25.26
N GLY A 324 19.31 10.28 -26.52
CA GLY A 324 19.42 9.00 -27.25
C GLY A 324 18.10 8.37 -27.66
N SER A 325 18.10 7.68 -28.81
CA SER A 325 16.92 6.99 -29.35
C SER A 325 16.75 5.56 -28.84
N HIS A 326 17.77 4.95 -28.26
CA HIS A 326 17.81 3.56 -27.83
C HIS A 326 17.78 3.35 -26.32
N SER A 327 17.58 4.44 -25.55
CA SER A 327 17.51 4.41 -24.11
C SER A 327 16.18 3.82 -23.59
N PHE A 328 16.21 3.32 -22.37
CA PHE A 328 15.10 2.58 -21.78
C PHE A 328 14.06 3.50 -21.13
N GLY A 329 12.79 3.41 -21.55
CA GLY A 329 11.67 4.07 -20.86
C GLY A 329 11.15 3.26 -19.66
N PRO A 330 10.38 3.92 -18.75
CA PRO A 330 9.92 3.32 -17.50
C PRO A 330 8.86 2.23 -17.68
N ALA A 331 8.01 2.33 -18.68
CA ALA A 331 6.93 1.38 -18.93
C ALA A 331 6.97 0.92 -20.40
N ARG A 332 7.09 -0.38 -20.59
CA ARG A 332 7.05 -1.04 -21.90
C ARG A 332 5.90 -2.02 -21.90
N GLY A 333 5.01 -1.94 -22.84
CA GLY A 333 3.84 -2.80 -22.94
C GLY A 333 3.09 -2.45 -24.21
N ARG A 334 1.82 -2.78 -24.28
CA ARG A 334 0.96 -2.37 -25.40
C ARG A 334 0.73 -0.85 -25.38
N GLY A 335 0.65 -0.28 -24.18
CA GLY A 335 0.34 1.14 -23.99
C GLY A 335 -1.10 1.50 -24.41
N ALA A 336 -1.43 2.79 -24.28
CA ALA A 336 -2.71 3.32 -24.74
C ALA A 336 -2.65 3.62 -26.25
N PRO A 337 -3.67 3.21 -27.03
CA PRO A 337 -3.73 3.49 -28.47
C PRO A 337 -3.82 4.99 -28.79
N THR A 338 -4.44 5.75 -27.92
CA THR A 338 -4.61 7.20 -28.06
C THR A 338 -4.34 7.92 -26.73
N MET A 339 -3.98 9.21 -26.78
CA MET A 339 -3.80 10.02 -25.57
C MET A 339 -5.10 10.19 -24.75
N GLY A 340 -6.27 10.01 -25.38
CA GLY A 340 -7.56 10.01 -24.69
C GLY A 340 -7.76 8.78 -23.79
N GLU A 341 -7.16 7.66 -24.16
CA GLU A 341 -7.21 6.39 -23.44
C GLU A 341 -6.05 6.21 -22.44
N ALA A 342 -5.09 7.15 -22.44
CA ALA A 342 -3.97 7.08 -21.51
C ALA A 342 -4.44 7.18 -20.05
N LEU A 343 -3.85 6.36 -19.18
CA LEU A 343 -4.14 6.35 -17.75
C LEU A 343 -3.85 7.72 -17.12
N ARG A 344 -4.81 8.28 -16.41
CA ARG A 344 -4.67 9.55 -15.69
C ARG A 344 -4.57 9.29 -14.21
N LEU A 345 -3.65 10.00 -13.56
CA LEU A 345 -3.53 9.92 -12.12
C LEU A 345 -4.63 10.72 -11.44
N GLU A 346 -5.25 10.10 -10.45
CA GLU A 346 -6.13 10.71 -9.48
C GLU A 346 -5.35 11.00 -8.17
N ASN A 347 -5.87 11.90 -7.32
CA ASN A 347 -5.32 12.20 -6.00
C ASN A 347 -3.79 12.47 -6.03
N ARG A 348 -3.38 13.32 -6.96
CA ARG A 348 -1.96 13.60 -7.22
C ARG A 348 -1.32 14.40 -6.09
N GLU A 349 -0.17 13.92 -5.66
CA GLU A 349 0.74 14.63 -4.76
C GLU A 349 2.04 14.91 -5.52
N VAL A 350 2.49 16.14 -5.50
CA VAL A 350 3.76 16.55 -6.11
C VAL A 350 4.62 17.22 -5.05
N ALA A 351 5.82 16.72 -4.85
CA ALA A 351 6.75 17.25 -3.86
C ALA A 351 8.17 17.37 -4.42
N LEU A 352 8.88 18.40 -4.02
CA LEU A 352 10.32 18.48 -4.23
C LEU A 352 11.04 17.62 -3.19
N VAL A 353 12.00 16.82 -3.64
CA VAL A 353 12.86 15.97 -2.82
C VAL A 353 14.32 16.31 -3.18
N ASP A 354 14.88 17.26 -2.50
CA ASP A 354 16.11 17.96 -2.89
C ASP A 354 15.98 18.50 -4.33
N ALA A 355 16.74 17.98 -5.28
CA ALA A 355 16.68 18.38 -6.68
C ALA A 355 15.63 17.59 -7.49
N ASP A 356 15.16 16.45 -6.98
CA ASP A 356 14.19 15.58 -7.68
C ASP A 356 12.76 16.07 -7.46
N VAL A 357 11.86 15.74 -8.39
CA VAL A 357 10.41 15.88 -8.24
C VAL A 357 9.82 14.49 -7.97
N ARG A 358 9.13 14.32 -6.84
CA ARG A 358 8.36 13.12 -6.57
C ARG A 358 6.90 13.35 -6.96
N ILE A 359 6.35 12.45 -7.74
CA ILE A 359 4.93 12.42 -8.13
C ILE A 359 4.32 11.13 -7.64
N ARG A 360 3.31 11.23 -6.79
CA ARG A 360 2.48 10.10 -6.38
C ARG A 360 1.05 10.31 -6.84
N GLY A 361 0.34 9.22 -7.06
CA GLY A 361 -1.08 9.29 -7.37
C GLY A 361 -1.66 7.90 -7.56
N THR A 362 -2.97 7.82 -7.46
CA THR A 362 -3.70 6.58 -7.66
C THR A 362 -4.15 6.46 -9.12
N LEU A 363 -4.26 5.23 -9.61
CA LEU A 363 -4.89 4.96 -10.90
C LEU A 363 -6.38 4.66 -10.69
N PRO A 364 -7.23 4.96 -11.68
CA PRO A 364 -8.63 4.53 -11.69
C PRO A 364 -8.71 3.01 -11.51
N ALA A 365 -9.52 2.55 -10.57
CA ALA A 365 -9.62 1.13 -10.26
C ALA A 365 -11.08 0.72 -10.06
N PRO A 366 -11.58 -0.28 -10.83
CA PRO A 366 -12.99 -0.72 -10.74
C PRO A 366 -13.40 -1.17 -9.34
N TRP A 367 -12.47 -1.71 -8.54
CA TRP A 367 -12.77 -2.17 -7.19
C TRP A 367 -13.19 -1.05 -6.23
N ARG A 368 -12.85 0.22 -6.52
CA ARG A 368 -13.24 1.37 -5.69
C ARG A 368 -14.73 1.65 -5.75
N SER A 369 -15.37 1.40 -6.90
CA SER A 369 -16.81 1.57 -7.04
C SER A 369 -17.64 0.51 -6.30
N ALA A 370 -17.00 -0.60 -5.86
CA ALA A 370 -17.66 -1.58 -4.99
C ALA A 370 -17.98 -1.02 -3.59
N PHE A 371 -17.32 0.04 -3.20
CA PHE A 371 -17.57 0.75 -1.96
C PHE A 371 -18.15 2.11 -2.32
N GLN A 372 -19.48 2.15 -2.56
CA GLN A 372 -20.18 3.43 -2.64
C GLN A 372 -20.02 4.08 -1.26
N LEU A 373 -19.22 5.14 -1.22
CA LEU A 373 -19.07 5.99 -0.05
C LEU A 373 -20.28 6.94 -0.01
N ASP A 374 -21.51 6.36 -0.09
CA ASP A 374 -22.74 7.10 -0.11
C ASP A 374 -22.93 7.86 1.21
N GLU A 375 -23.36 9.10 1.05
CA GLU A 375 -23.69 10.13 2.02
C GLU A 375 -24.59 9.67 3.20
#